data_03694bbc9397119bce39b6cee447eea2
#
_entry.id   03694bbc9397119bce39b6cee447eea2
#
_cell.length_a   1.000
_cell.length_b   1.000
_cell.length_c   1.000
_cell.angle_alpha   90.00
_cell.angle_beta   90.00
_cell.angle_gamma   90.00
#
_symmetry.space_group_name_H-M   'P 1'
#
loop_
_entity.id
_entity.type
_entity.pdbx_description
1 polymer ?
#
loop_
_entity_poly.entity_id
_entity_poly.type
_entity_poly.pdbx_seq_one_letter_code
_entity_poly.pdbx_strand_id
1 'polypeptide(L)'
;MSLEGVLFKRDFHYKVAFINKCLLRIKFRGRRSERTIQGYKMFIFKMMKDVVKKNICNYTNLLNGTPCREIPTHDEMIADCYVMFDKCVEKFKVSKTNNFYFYFNKSMSRNFYRDYQKELQNSQTELIDAIATMHPQLHDNREPDTMEALMENLNFSEIEMRIIRSRLNGQKTSEFLEENPDVTNGQYSRSLKRMKDMIRYYQEKGGF
;
A
#
# COMPACT_ATOMS: atom_id res chain seq x y z
N MET A 1 -16.05 -17.04 29.09
CA MET A 1 -15.56 -17.38 27.73
C MET A 1 -16.63 -18.22 27.08
N SER A 2 -17.10 -17.83 25.88
CA SER A 2 -18.12 -18.60 25.15
C SER A 2 -17.52 -19.92 24.63
N LEU A 3 -18.33 -20.96 24.53
CA LEU A 3 -17.95 -22.26 23.94
C LEU A 3 -17.39 -22.08 22.52
N GLU A 4 -17.92 -21.16 21.75
CA GLU A 4 -17.43 -20.80 20.39
C GLU A 4 -15.99 -20.27 20.41
N GLY A 5 -15.64 -19.43 21.40
CA GLY A 5 -14.27 -18.92 21.53
C GLY A 5 -13.25 -20.01 21.89
N VAL A 6 -13.66 -21.06 22.60
CA VAL A 6 -12.82 -22.21 22.94
C VAL A 6 -12.63 -23.12 21.72
N LEU A 7 -13.69 -23.40 20.98
CA LEU A 7 -13.65 -24.20 19.75
C LEU A 7 -12.78 -23.50 18.67
N PHE A 8 -12.98 -22.21 18.45
CA PHE A 8 -12.18 -21.43 17.49
C PHE A 8 -10.67 -21.45 17.82
N LYS A 9 -10.30 -21.31 19.10
CA LYS A 9 -8.89 -21.42 19.52
C LYS A 9 -8.32 -22.81 19.25
N ARG A 10 -9.09 -23.87 19.52
CA ARG A 10 -8.67 -25.25 19.28
C ARG A 10 -8.43 -25.50 17.79
N ASP A 11 -9.34 -25.10 16.94
CA ASP A 11 -9.21 -25.26 15.48
C ASP A 11 -8.04 -24.46 14.92
N PHE A 12 -7.79 -23.26 15.44
CA PHE A 12 -6.65 -22.44 15.05
C PHE A 12 -5.32 -23.12 15.40
N HIS A 13 -5.19 -23.70 16.60
CA HIS A 13 -3.97 -24.43 17.00
C HIS A 13 -3.69 -25.64 16.11
N TYR A 14 -4.73 -26.41 15.76
CA TYR A 14 -4.60 -27.52 14.82
C TYR A 14 -4.18 -27.03 13.42
N LYS A 15 -4.78 -25.96 12.92
CA LYS A 15 -4.41 -25.35 11.66
C LYS A 15 -2.94 -24.96 11.60
N VAL A 16 -2.45 -24.27 12.63
CA VAL A 16 -1.04 -23.85 12.74
C VAL A 16 -0.09 -25.06 12.83
N ALA A 17 -0.40 -26.04 13.64
CA ALA A 17 0.41 -27.26 13.79
C ALA A 17 0.50 -28.02 12.45
N PHE A 18 -0.61 -28.12 11.73
CA PHE A 18 -0.66 -28.77 10.43
C PHE A 18 0.14 -28.03 9.36
N ILE A 19 0.04 -26.71 9.30
CA ILE A 19 0.85 -25.87 8.41
C ILE A 19 2.34 -26.10 8.68
N ASN A 20 2.76 -26.05 9.95
CA ASN A 20 4.15 -26.30 10.33
C ASN A 20 4.62 -27.70 9.92
N LYS A 21 3.78 -28.72 10.07
CA LYS A 21 4.10 -30.10 9.63
C LYS A 21 4.27 -30.19 8.10
N CYS A 22 3.44 -29.51 7.34
CA CYS A 22 3.58 -29.43 5.88
C CYS A 22 4.85 -28.70 5.46
N LEU A 23 5.20 -27.60 6.15
CA LEU A 23 6.45 -26.85 5.91
C LEU A 23 7.69 -27.70 6.19
N LEU A 24 7.70 -28.46 7.27
CA LEU A 24 8.78 -29.41 7.55
C LEU A 24 8.94 -30.40 6.39
N ARG A 25 7.82 -30.91 5.84
CA ARG A 25 7.87 -31.81 4.67
C ARG A 25 8.40 -31.13 3.40
N ILE A 26 8.18 -29.85 3.21
CA ILE A 26 8.75 -29.06 2.11
C ILE A 26 10.26 -28.86 2.32
N LYS A 27 10.66 -28.48 3.52
CA LYS A 27 12.06 -28.17 3.87
C LYS A 27 12.97 -29.40 3.87
N PHE A 28 12.49 -30.48 4.42
CA PHE A 28 13.19 -31.76 4.39
C PHE A 28 12.77 -32.57 3.18
N ARG A 29 13.14 -32.04 1.98
CA ARG A 29 12.70 -32.52 0.67
C ARG A 29 12.88 -34.03 0.48
N GLY A 30 14.00 -34.62 0.96
CA GLY A 30 14.33 -36.02 0.69
C GLY A 30 14.27 -36.32 -0.82
N ARG A 31 13.69 -37.50 -1.19
CA ARG A 31 13.46 -37.91 -2.60
C ARG A 31 12.12 -37.46 -3.17
N ARG A 32 11.46 -36.41 -2.63
CA ARG A 32 10.14 -35.98 -3.11
C ARG A 32 10.23 -35.25 -4.43
N SER A 33 9.24 -35.51 -5.29
CA SER A 33 9.12 -34.81 -6.56
C SER A 33 8.73 -33.34 -6.36
N GLU A 34 9.14 -32.46 -7.27
CA GLU A 34 8.78 -31.05 -7.27
C GLU A 34 7.24 -30.86 -7.27
N ARG A 35 6.52 -31.70 -8.02
CA ARG A 35 5.05 -31.72 -8.04
C ARG A 35 4.44 -31.91 -6.65
N THR A 36 5.01 -32.80 -5.85
CA THR A 36 4.55 -33.05 -4.48
C THR A 36 4.80 -31.83 -3.58
N ILE A 37 5.96 -31.19 -3.73
CA ILE A 37 6.33 -29.97 -2.97
C ILE A 37 5.37 -28.84 -3.33
N GLN A 38 5.10 -28.63 -4.61
CA GLN A 38 4.15 -27.63 -5.08
C GLN A 38 2.72 -27.89 -4.57
N GLY A 39 2.31 -29.15 -4.51
CA GLY A 39 1.05 -29.55 -3.90
C GLY A 39 0.93 -29.12 -2.43
N TYR A 40 1.98 -29.32 -1.64
CA TYR A 40 2.02 -28.85 -0.24
C TYR A 40 1.98 -27.31 -0.15
N LYS A 41 2.73 -26.60 -1.01
CA LYS A 41 2.71 -25.14 -1.05
C LYS A 41 1.31 -24.60 -1.33
N MET A 42 0.66 -25.10 -2.37
CA MET A 42 -0.72 -24.73 -2.73
C MET A 42 -1.72 -25.03 -1.60
N PHE A 43 -1.56 -26.17 -0.95
CA PHE A 43 -2.43 -26.55 0.16
C PHE A 43 -2.28 -25.59 1.36
N ILE A 44 -1.04 -25.27 1.76
CA ILE A 44 -0.78 -24.32 2.83
C ILE A 44 -1.34 -22.95 2.46
N PHE A 45 -1.13 -22.47 1.23
CA PHE A 45 -1.64 -21.19 0.78
C PHE A 45 -3.18 -21.11 0.86
N LYS A 46 -3.88 -22.18 0.44
CA LYS A 46 -5.33 -22.30 0.61
C LYS A 46 -5.76 -22.21 2.08
N MET A 47 -5.02 -22.85 2.98
CA MET A 47 -5.29 -22.74 4.42
C MET A 47 -5.07 -21.34 4.98
N MET A 48 -4.24 -20.53 4.31
CA MET A 48 -3.94 -19.14 4.69
C MET A 48 -4.91 -18.12 4.05
N LYS A 49 -5.95 -18.58 3.34
CA LYS A 49 -6.89 -17.73 2.59
C LYS A 49 -7.45 -16.56 3.43
N ASP A 50 -7.78 -16.80 4.69
CA ASP A 50 -8.34 -15.76 5.57
C ASP A 50 -7.35 -14.62 5.82
N VAL A 51 -6.06 -14.97 6.01
CA VAL A 51 -4.96 -14.00 6.17
C VAL A 51 -4.77 -13.20 4.90
N VAL A 52 -4.74 -13.87 3.75
CA VAL A 52 -4.61 -13.25 2.44
C VAL A 52 -5.74 -12.26 2.21
N LYS A 53 -7.00 -12.71 2.35
CA LYS A 53 -8.19 -11.87 2.18
C LYS A 53 -8.18 -10.64 3.09
N LYS A 54 -7.85 -10.81 4.38
CA LYS A 54 -7.78 -9.70 5.33
C LYS A 54 -6.72 -8.66 4.93
N ASN A 55 -5.53 -9.10 4.53
CA ASN A 55 -4.45 -8.18 4.14
C ASN A 55 -4.76 -7.45 2.83
N ILE A 56 -5.35 -8.14 1.84
CA ILE A 56 -5.82 -7.52 0.59
C ILE A 56 -6.88 -6.45 0.91
N CYS A 57 -7.89 -6.77 1.73
CA CYS A 57 -8.93 -5.82 2.10
C CYS A 57 -8.35 -4.57 2.78
N ASN A 58 -7.42 -4.76 3.73
CA ASN A 58 -6.75 -3.65 4.39
C ASN A 58 -5.94 -2.79 3.40
N TYR A 59 -5.24 -3.42 2.46
CA TYR A 59 -4.45 -2.72 1.44
C TYR A 59 -5.34 -1.94 0.47
N THR A 60 -6.43 -2.55 -0.02
CA THR A 60 -7.41 -1.87 -0.88
C THR A 60 -8.04 -0.66 -0.16
N ASN A 61 -8.36 -0.79 1.13
CA ASN A 61 -8.88 0.32 1.91
C ASN A 61 -7.88 1.47 2.05
N LEU A 62 -6.59 1.18 2.17
CA LEU A 62 -5.52 2.20 2.16
C LEU A 62 -5.45 2.88 0.79
N LEU A 63 -5.44 2.10 -0.30
CA LEU A 63 -5.36 2.64 -1.66
C LEU A 63 -6.58 3.49 -2.03
N ASN A 64 -7.80 3.11 -1.60
CA ASN A 64 -9.01 3.90 -1.85
C ASN A 64 -8.95 5.33 -1.25
N GLY A 65 -8.14 5.54 -0.24
CA GLY A 65 -7.86 6.86 0.35
C GLY A 65 -6.70 7.61 -0.30
N THR A 66 -6.02 6.99 -1.28
CA THR A 66 -4.79 7.52 -1.88
C THR A 66 -5.05 7.90 -3.33
N PRO A 67 -4.46 8.98 -3.86
CA PRO A 67 -4.54 9.33 -5.28
C PRO A 67 -3.62 8.39 -6.10
N CYS A 68 -3.85 7.08 -6.06
CA CYS A 68 -3.11 6.12 -6.87
C CYS A 68 -3.69 6.04 -8.30
N ARG A 69 -2.81 5.75 -9.26
CA ARG A 69 -3.15 5.71 -10.69
C ARG A 69 -4.11 4.59 -11.04
N GLU A 70 -3.86 3.42 -10.50
CA GLU A 70 -4.70 2.23 -10.66
C GLU A 70 -4.69 1.41 -9.38
N ILE A 71 -5.85 0.92 -8.97
CA ILE A 71 -5.94 -0.06 -7.89
C ILE A 71 -5.78 -1.43 -8.54
N PRO A 72 -4.79 -2.25 -8.12
CA PRO A 72 -4.61 -3.59 -8.65
C PRO A 72 -5.89 -4.42 -8.48
N THR A 73 -6.17 -5.27 -9.46
CA THR A 73 -7.30 -6.19 -9.39
C THR A 73 -7.13 -7.19 -8.24
N HIS A 74 -8.22 -7.77 -7.78
CA HIS A 74 -8.19 -8.78 -6.72
C HIS A 74 -7.32 -9.99 -7.08
N ASP A 75 -7.35 -10.41 -8.35
CA ASP A 75 -6.58 -11.55 -8.83
C ASP A 75 -5.08 -11.26 -8.91
N GLU A 76 -4.70 -10.06 -9.33
CA GLU A 76 -3.30 -9.60 -9.28
C GLU A 76 -2.77 -9.59 -7.84
N MET A 77 -3.55 -9.05 -6.91
CA MET A 77 -3.17 -9.04 -5.49
C MET A 77 -3.04 -10.45 -4.91
N ILE A 78 -3.89 -11.41 -5.33
CA ILE A 78 -3.76 -12.81 -4.92
C ILE A 78 -2.48 -13.43 -5.49
N ALA A 79 -2.16 -13.16 -6.76
CA ALA A 79 -0.94 -13.64 -7.40
C ALA A 79 0.32 -13.12 -6.67
N ASP A 80 0.35 -11.83 -6.33
CA ASP A 80 1.44 -11.24 -5.55
C ASP A 80 1.54 -11.85 -4.15
N CYS A 81 0.41 -12.11 -3.50
CA CYS A 81 0.39 -12.82 -2.22
C CYS A 81 0.99 -14.24 -2.35
N TYR A 82 0.75 -14.93 -3.46
CA TYR A 82 1.32 -16.26 -3.68
C TYR A 82 2.84 -16.20 -3.89
N VAL A 83 3.33 -15.25 -4.69
CA VAL A 83 4.77 -15.02 -4.89
C VAL A 83 5.46 -14.70 -3.55
N MET A 84 4.83 -13.85 -2.74
CA MET A 84 5.33 -13.52 -1.41
C MET A 84 5.31 -14.73 -0.47
N PHE A 85 4.25 -15.54 -0.54
CA PHE A 85 4.14 -16.79 0.22
C PHE A 85 5.29 -17.73 -0.11
N ASP A 86 5.62 -17.90 -1.38
CA ASP A 86 6.72 -18.77 -1.82
C ASP A 86 8.06 -18.30 -1.25
N LYS A 87 8.36 -17.00 -1.36
CA LYS A 87 9.54 -16.38 -0.71
C LYS A 87 9.56 -16.55 0.81
N CYS A 88 8.39 -16.49 1.45
CA CYS A 88 8.28 -16.72 2.89
C CYS A 88 8.56 -18.17 3.26
N VAL A 89 8.06 -19.13 2.48
CA VAL A 89 8.35 -20.57 2.68
C VAL A 89 9.85 -20.83 2.58
N GLU A 90 10.53 -20.22 1.62
CA GLU A 90 11.99 -20.38 1.46
C GLU A 90 12.78 -19.80 2.65
N LYS A 91 12.43 -18.59 3.08
CA LYS A 91 13.16 -17.84 4.12
C LYS A 91 12.83 -18.30 5.56
N PHE A 92 11.68 -18.92 5.76
CA PHE A 92 11.22 -19.31 7.09
C PHE A 92 12.14 -20.36 7.74
N LYS A 93 12.69 -20.06 8.92
CA LYS A 93 13.52 -20.95 9.71
C LYS A 93 12.71 -21.52 10.87
N VAL A 94 12.34 -22.78 10.80
CA VAL A 94 11.52 -23.47 11.81
C VAL A 94 12.14 -23.40 13.21
N SER A 95 13.49 -23.35 13.30
CA SER A 95 14.20 -23.23 14.58
C SER A 95 14.06 -21.88 15.28
N LYS A 96 13.69 -20.81 14.56
CA LYS A 96 13.63 -19.45 15.11
C LYS A 96 12.21 -18.99 15.46
N THR A 97 11.20 -19.52 14.78
CA THR A 97 9.80 -19.13 15.00
C THR A 97 8.92 -20.35 14.85
N ASN A 98 8.13 -20.63 15.88
CA ASN A 98 7.24 -21.80 15.89
C ASN A 98 5.94 -21.60 15.10
N ASN A 99 5.75 -20.44 14.42
CA ASN A 99 4.47 -20.12 13.81
C ASN A 99 4.61 -19.40 12.47
N PHE A 100 4.57 -20.19 11.39
CA PHE A 100 4.60 -19.67 10.03
C PHE A 100 3.40 -18.77 9.72
N TYR A 101 2.24 -19.03 10.29
CA TYR A 101 1.04 -18.24 10.08
C TYR A 101 1.27 -16.75 10.42
N PHE A 102 1.83 -16.49 11.62
CA PHE A 102 2.14 -15.12 12.02
C PHE A 102 3.31 -14.52 11.24
N TYR A 103 4.31 -15.33 10.90
CA TYR A 103 5.43 -14.88 10.08
C TYR A 103 4.96 -14.39 8.72
N PHE A 104 4.12 -15.17 8.02
CA PHE A 104 3.57 -14.81 6.72
C PHE A 104 2.64 -13.60 6.83
N ASN A 105 1.72 -13.55 7.79
CA ASN A 105 0.85 -12.40 8.00
C ASN A 105 1.65 -11.09 8.19
N LYS A 106 2.66 -11.11 9.05
CA LYS A 106 3.52 -9.95 9.29
C LYS A 106 4.31 -9.55 8.04
N SER A 107 4.77 -10.51 7.25
CA SER A 107 5.50 -10.27 6.01
C SER A 107 4.60 -9.61 4.96
N MET A 108 3.36 -10.08 4.80
CA MET A 108 2.37 -9.48 3.91
C MET A 108 2.01 -8.06 4.31
N SER A 109 1.65 -7.85 5.57
CA SER A 109 1.29 -6.52 6.06
C SER A 109 2.41 -5.50 5.83
N ARG A 110 3.67 -5.90 6.07
CA ARG A 110 4.83 -5.03 5.83
C ARG A 110 5.06 -4.74 4.35
N ASN A 111 4.85 -5.73 3.48
CA ASN A 111 5.04 -5.54 2.05
C ASN A 111 3.98 -4.60 1.49
N PHE A 112 2.71 -4.84 1.77
CA PHE A 112 1.62 -3.97 1.35
C PHE A 112 1.76 -2.54 1.89
N TYR A 113 2.19 -2.37 3.14
CA TYR A 113 2.46 -1.05 3.68
C TYR A 113 3.59 -0.33 2.94
N ARG A 114 4.67 -1.05 2.58
CA ARG A 114 5.77 -0.48 1.81
C ARG A 114 5.34 -0.10 0.39
N ASP A 115 4.52 -0.94 -0.25
CA ASP A 115 4.00 -0.67 -1.58
C ASP A 115 3.03 0.52 -1.54
N TYR A 116 2.18 0.63 -0.52
CA TYR A 116 1.37 1.81 -0.26
C TYR A 116 2.20 3.10 -0.11
N GLN A 117 3.32 3.05 0.62
CA GLN A 117 4.20 4.22 0.78
C GLN A 117 4.83 4.65 -0.55
N LYS A 118 5.19 3.70 -1.41
CA LYS A 118 5.70 4.00 -2.76
C LYS A 118 4.63 4.67 -3.63
N GLU A 119 3.40 4.13 -3.63
CA GLU A 119 2.30 4.73 -4.37
C GLU A 119 1.99 6.16 -3.90
N LEU A 120 2.04 6.39 -2.59
CA LEU A 120 1.88 7.73 -2.04
C LEU A 120 2.98 8.68 -2.52
N GLN A 121 4.25 8.24 -2.55
CA GLN A 121 5.36 9.04 -3.05
C GLN A 121 5.23 9.32 -4.56
N ASN A 122 4.91 8.30 -5.37
CA ASN A 122 4.71 8.44 -6.81
C ASN A 122 3.60 9.46 -7.12
N SER A 123 2.46 9.36 -6.41
CA SER A 123 1.34 10.28 -6.56
C SER A 123 1.71 11.73 -6.24
N GLN A 124 2.60 11.95 -5.28
CA GLN A 124 3.10 13.28 -4.94
C GLN A 124 4.00 13.83 -6.05
N THR A 125 4.89 13.00 -6.60
CA THR A 125 5.77 13.39 -7.72
C THR A 125 4.95 13.74 -8.97
N GLU A 126 3.99 12.87 -9.35
CA GLU A 126 3.09 13.12 -10.49
C GLU A 126 2.30 14.43 -10.35
N LEU A 127 1.87 14.80 -9.13
CA LEU A 127 1.17 16.06 -8.89
C LEU A 127 2.09 17.26 -9.14
N ILE A 128 3.34 17.21 -8.64
CA ILE A 128 4.34 18.26 -8.85
C ILE A 128 4.64 18.41 -10.34
N ASP A 129 4.88 17.29 -11.04
CA ASP A 129 5.18 17.28 -12.47
C ASP A 129 3.99 17.83 -13.29
N ALA A 130 2.75 17.47 -12.91
CA ALA A 130 1.55 17.99 -13.56
C ALA A 130 1.45 19.51 -13.37
N ILE A 131 1.66 20.02 -12.16
CA ILE A 131 1.65 21.47 -11.88
C ILE A 131 2.76 22.18 -12.67
N ALA A 132 3.98 21.63 -12.70
CA ALA A 132 5.10 22.17 -13.47
C ALA A 132 4.84 22.18 -14.99
N THR A 133 4.19 21.14 -15.52
CA THR A 133 3.86 21.04 -16.94
C THR A 133 2.75 22.01 -17.36
N MET A 134 1.78 22.26 -16.47
CA MET A 134 0.70 23.23 -16.72
C MET A 134 1.23 24.68 -16.79
N HIS A 135 2.39 24.94 -16.17
CA HIS A 135 2.99 26.27 -16.13
C HIS A 135 4.49 26.24 -16.47
N PRO A 136 4.84 26.04 -17.76
CA PRO A 136 6.22 26.11 -18.22
C PRO A 136 6.88 27.48 -17.93
N GLN A 137 6.08 28.53 -17.71
CA GLN A 137 6.56 29.85 -17.32
C GLN A 137 6.99 29.96 -15.84
N LEU A 138 6.69 28.97 -14.99
CA LEU A 138 7.17 28.92 -13.60
C LEU A 138 8.69 28.67 -13.50
N HIS A 139 9.32 28.16 -14.56
CA HIS A 139 10.78 28.02 -14.66
C HIS A 139 11.50 29.30 -15.08
N ASP A 140 10.78 30.28 -15.65
CA ASP A 140 11.33 31.58 -16.03
C ASP A 140 10.94 32.58 -14.93
N ASN A 141 11.87 32.94 -14.09
CA ASN A 141 11.97 34.03 -13.08
C ASN A 141 10.88 35.13 -13.10
N ARG A 142 9.62 34.80 -13.30
CA ARG A 142 8.50 35.74 -13.24
C ARG A 142 7.76 35.62 -11.91
N GLU A 143 7.51 36.78 -11.37
CA GLU A 143 6.94 37.19 -10.09
C GLU A 143 5.96 36.23 -9.39
N PRO A 144 6.06 36.12 -8.03
CA PRO A 144 5.17 35.27 -7.22
C PRO A 144 3.68 35.53 -7.37
N ASP A 145 3.29 36.72 -7.83
CA ASP A 145 1.89 37.11 -8.03
C ASP A 145 1.12 36.28 -9.06
N THR A 146 1.82 35.73 -10.07
CA THR A 146 1.17 34.93 -11.12
C THR A 146 0.77 33.56 -10.63
N MET A 147 1.52 32.96 -9.70
CA MET A 147 1.23 31.64 -9.14
C MET A 147 0.05 31.68 -8.16
N GLU A 148 -0.02 32.72 -7.32
CA GLU A 148 -1.12 32.90 -6.38
C GLU A 148 -2.44 33.15 -7.09
N ALA A 149 -2.45 33.99 -8.11
CA ALA A 149 -3.64 34.23 -8.93
C ALA A 149 -4.15 32.97 -9.66
N LEU A 150 -3.23 32.12 -10.10
CA LEU A 150 -3.56 30.83 -10.72
C LEU A 150 -4.14 29.81 -9.72
N MET A 151 -3.56 29.76 -8.53
CA MET A 151 -4.02 28.90 -7.46
C MET A 151 -5.41 29.32 -6.97
N GLU A 152 -5.71 30.63 -6.92
CA GLU A 152 -7.03 31.18 -6.61
C GLU A 152 -8.05 30.82 -7.71
N ASN A 153 -7.69 30.89 -8.97
CA ASN A 153 -8.56 30.53 -10.10
C ASN A 153 -8.93 29.03 -10.10
N LEU A 154 -8.09 28.15 -9.55
CA LEU A 154 -8.35 26.73 -9.43
C LEU A 154 -9.15 26.36 -8.16
N ASN A 155 -9.58 27.35 -7.36
CA ASN A 155 -10.36 27.13 -6.14
C ASN A 155 -9.74 26.09 -5.16
N PHE A 156 -8.41 26.12 -5.00
CA PHE A 156 -7.75 25.30 -3.99
C PHE A 156 -8.10 25.79 -2.60
N SER A 157 -8.33 24.87 -1.67
CA SER A 157 -8.51 25.19 -0.26
C SER A 157 -7.19 25.68 0.37
N GLU A 158 -7.28 26.37 1.51
CA GLU A 158 -6.09 26.84 2.23
C GLU A 158 -5.09 25.71 2.57
N ILE A 159 -5.60 24.54 2.95
CA ILE A 159 -4.76 23.34 3.19
C ILE A 159 -4.04 22.92 1.93
N GLU A 160 -4.73 22.89 0.79
CA GLU A 160 -4.17 22.51 -0.51
C GLU A 160 -3.09 23.51 -0.95
N MET A 161 -3.34 24.80 -0.74
CA MET A 161 -2.35 25.86 -0.99
C MET A 161 -1.08 25.68 -0.15
N ARG A 162 -1.23 25.40 1.15
CA ARG A 162 -0.09 25.09 2.03
C ARG A 162 0.68 23.85 1.56
N ILE A 163 -0.01 22.80 1.14
CA ILE A 163 0.63 21.60 0.61
C ILE A 163 1.42 21.91 -0.67
N ILE A 164 0.86 22.67 -1.61
CA ILE A 164 1.53 23.04 -2.86
C ILE A 164 2.80 23.84 -2.55
N ARG A 165 2.72 24.90 -1.73
CA ARG A 165 3.89 25.71 -1.33
C ARG A 165 4.98 24.86 -0.69
N SER A 166 4.61 23.98 0.23
CA SER A 166 5.54 23.06 0.88
C SER A 166 6.27 22.16 -0.14
N ARG A 167 5.54 21.65 -1.13
CA ARG A 167 6.12 20.80 -2.19
C ARG A 167 7.04 21.54 -3.14
N LEU A 168 6.67 22.74 -3.55
CA LEU A 168 7.53 23.60 -4.37
C LEU A 168 8.83 23.95 -3.64
N ASN A 169 8.80 24.07 -2.31
CA ASN A 169 9.98 24.26 -1.48
C ASN A 169 10.76 22.96 -1.20
N GLY A 170 10.36 21.84 -1.77
CA GLY A 170 11.04 20.55 -1.63
C GLY A 170 10.85 19.85 -0.28
N GLN A 171 9.92 20.31 0.55
CA GLN A 171 9.66 19.73 1.87
C GLN A 171 9.05 18.33 1.77
N LYS A 172 9.45 17.45 2.68
CA LYS A 172 8.86 16.11 2.83
C LYS A 172 7.51 16.18 3.55
N THR A 173 6.67 15.15 3.34
CA THR A 173 5.36 15.04 4.02
C THR A 173 5.48 15.09 5.55
N SER A 174 6.51 14.45 6.11
CA SER A 174 6.74 14.47 7.56
C SER A 174 7.00 15.87 8.09
N GLU A 175 7.86 16.62 7.40
CA GLU A 175 8.21 18.00 7.74
C GLU A 175 6.98 18.93 7.65
N PHE A 176 6.19 18.79 6.57
CA PHE A 176 4.94 19.52 6.44
C PHE A 176 3.97 19.26 7.60
N LEU A 177 3.77 17.99 7.99
CA LEU A 177 2.85 17.62 9.07
C LEU A 177 3.36 18.07 10.46
N GLU A 178 4.67 18.11 10.66
CA GLU A 178 5.27 18.69 11.87
C GLU A 178 5.05 20.20 11.98
N GLU A 179 5.16 20.93 10.88
CA GLU A 179 4.92 22.37 10.81
C GLU A 179 3.43 22.76 10.83
N ASN A 180 2.55 21.83 10.43
CA ASN A 180 1.10 22.04 10.36
C ASN A 180 0.34 21.02 11.22
N PRO A 181 0.40 21.14 12.56
CA PRO A 181 -0.22 20.16 13.47
C PRO A 181 -1.76 20.14 13.40
N ASP A 182 -2.37 21.15 12.80
CA ASP A 182 -3.80 21.23 12.49
C ASP A 182 -4.22 20.32 11.33
N VAL A 183 -3.26 19.82 10.53
CA VAL A 183 -3.52 18.96 9.36
C VAL A 183 -3.19 17.51 9.70
N THR A 184 -4.20 16.66 9.73
CA THR A 184 -3.99 15.22 9.89
C THR A 184 -3.46 14.57 8.60
N ASN A 185 -2.76 13.43 8.72
CA ASN A 185 -2.30 12.65 7.57
C ASN A 185 -3.45 12.24 6.62
N GLY A 186 -4.65 11.99 7.18
CA GLY A 186 -5.84 11.68 6.40
C GLY A 186 -6.39 12.90 5.63
N GLN A 187 -6.29 14.10 6.19
CA GLN A 187 -6.65 15.35 5.48
C GLN A 187 -5.65 15.62 4.36
N TYR A 188 -4.35 15.51 4.65
CA TYR A 188 -3.28 15.66 3.67
C TYR A 188 -3.49 14.75 2.44
N SER A 189 -3.73 13.45 2.66
CA SER A 189 -3.96 12.48 1.58
C SER A 189 -5.22 12.78 0.77
N ARG A 190 -6.32 13.21 1.43
CA ARG A 190 -7.56 13.60 0.73
C ARG A 190 -7.39 14.86 -0.11
N SER A 191 -6.66 15.84 0.38
CA SER A 191 -6.35 17.07 -0.34
C SER A 191 -5.50 16.78 -1.58
N LEU A 192 -4.48 15.93 -1.47
CA LEU A 192 -3.69 15.48 -2.64
C LEU A 192 -4.57 14.81 -3.70
N LYS A 193 -5.48 13.93 -3.30
CA LYS A 193 -6.40 13.26 -4.22
C LYS A 193 -7.27 14.28 -4.95
N ARG A 194 -7.90 15.19 -4.21
CA ARG A 194 -8.76 16.22 -4.78
C ARG A 194 -8.02 17.12 -5.79
N MET A 195 -6.81 17.57 -5.44
CA MET A 195 -5.97 18.38 -6.34
C MET A 195 -5.66 17.63 -7.64
N LYS A 196 -5.28 16.35 -7.56
CA LYS A 196 -5.02 15.50 -8.72
C LYS A 196 -6.26 15.32 -9.61
N ASP A 197 -7.42 15.08 -9.00
CA ASP A 197 -8.69 14.92 -9.71
C ASP A 197 -9.09 16.23 -10.41
N MET A 198 -8.88 17.38 -9.78
CA MET A 198 -9.12 18.70 -10.37
C MET A 198 -8.20 18.97 -11.57
N ILE A 199 -6.90 18.74 -11.42
CA ILE A 199 -5.93 18.94 -12.52
C ILE A 199 -6.29 18.07 -13.71
N ARG A 200 -6.61 16.78 -13.49
CA ARG A 200 -7.05 15.88 -14.56
C ARG A 200 -8.31 16.39 -15.26
N TYR A 201 -9.29 16.85 -14.51
CA TYR A 201 -10.53 17.41 -15.06
C TYR A 201 -10.27 18.62 -15.98
N TYR A 202 -9.37 19.53 -15.60
CA TYR A 202 -9.02 20.68 -16.41
C TYR A 202 -8.21 20.29 -17.66
N GLN A 203 -7.29 19.32 -17.53
CA GLN A 203 -6.55 18.78 -18.68
C GLN A 203 -7.48 18.14 -19.72
N GLU A 204 -8.47 17.35 -19.28
CA GLU A 204 -9.45 16.69 -20.15
C GLU A 204 -10.39 17.69 -20.86
N LYS A 205 -10.68 18.82 -20.23
CA LYS A 205 -11.55 19.86 -20.81
C LYS A 205 -10.82 20.88 -21.70
N GLY A 206 -9.52 20.74 -21.90
CA GLY A 206 -8.74 21.69 -22.70
C GLY A 206 -8.71 23.10 -22.11
N GLY A 207 -8.82 23.19 -20.79
CA GLY A 207 -8.96 24.45 -20.05
C GLY A 207 -7.66 25.19 -19.77
N PHE A 208 -6.60 24.94 -20.58
CA PHE A 208 -5.34 25.71 -20.56
C PHE A 208 -4.74 25.80 -21.94
#